data_615ec9438240f83fea848664a78ed7ce
#
_entry.id   615ec9438240f83fea848664a78ed7ce
#
_cell.length_a   1.000
_cell.length_b   1.000
_cell.length_c   1.000
_cell.angle_alpha   90.00
_cell.angle_beta   90.00
_cell.angle_gamma   90.00
#
_symmetry.space_group_name_H-M   'P 1'
#
loop_
_entity.id
_entity.type
_entity.pdbx_description
1 polymer ?
#
loop_
_entity_poly.entity_id
_entity_poly.type
_entity_poly.pdbx_seq_one_letter_code
_entity_poly.pdbx_strand_id
1 'polypeptide(L)'
;MLIRTETLLHKTLAHWREWSFVSDNAPKKQPQVIAQLTGGLTNQSFLVGKGEFKAVVRVNSLDSDSFVIDRDRETLFLNLLQSTGCVPKLLYANSDTQVTQFLEGRCLTDNDLANLSLRTEVEGSLKKIQAIRLGNMPRRNYLKYSRSYSDQLSDFSDFSDLEAIERAAMTIDEGDWQPVISHHDLLFENIVYNDQGVYLIDWEYAALGHPLIDYLRVFGPKYCISKADAGTVEALVVLQLGLTKLWYAVKGNNKSVRDIK
;
A
#
# COMPACT_ATOMS: atom_id res chain seq x y z
N MET A 1 11.87 -7.27 -19.91
CA MET A 1 11.25 -6.38 -18.89
C MET A 1 11.25 -4.91 -19.33
N LEU A 2 12.38 -4.27 -19.60
CA LEU A 2 12.47 -2.86 -20.03
C LEU A 2 11.56 -2.50 -21.22
N ILE A 3 11.58 -3.28 -22.31
CA ILE A 3 10.79 -3.02 -23.53
C ILE A 3 9.28 -2.97 -23.23
N ARG A 4 8.77 -3.89 -22.36
CA ARG A 4 7.35 -3.89 -21.97
C ARG A 4 6.98 -2.63 -21.18
N THR A 5 7.80 -2.26 -20.22
CA THR A 5 7.56 -1.06 -19.38
C THR A 5 7.51 0.19 -20.24
N GLU A 6 8.48 0.39 -21.14
CA GLU A 6 8.50 1.53 -22.05
C GLU A 6 7.27 1.55 -22.97
N THR A 7 6.90 0.39 -23.52
CA THR A 7 5.73 0.26 -24.40
C THR A 7 4.43 0.65 -23.64
N LEU A 8 4.24 0.15 -22.45
CA LEU A 8 3.05 0.45 -21.63
C LEU A 8 3.02 1.92 -21.19
N LEU A 9 4.16 2.46 -20.78
CA LEU A 9 4.30 3.88 -20.42
C LEU A 9 3.92 4.77 -21.60
N HIS A 10 4.49 4.52 -22.80
CA HIS A 10 4.18 5.30 -24.00
C HIS A 10 2.71 5.16 -24.40
N LYS A 11 2.13 3.97 -24.33
CA LYS A 11 0.71 3.73 -24.59
C LYS A 11 -0.17 4.54 -23.62
N THR A 12 0.13 4.49 -22.33
CA THR A 12 -0.62 5.25 -21.31
C THR A 12 -0.52 6.76 -21.53
N LEU A 13 0.66 7.27 -21.88
CA LEU A 13 0.84 8.67 -22.24
C LEU A 13 0.10 9.07 -23.52
N ALA A 14 0.02 8.19 -24.52
CA ALA A 14 -0.73 8.47 -25.77
C ALA A 14 -2.24 8.61 -25.50
N HIS A 15 -2.77 7.90 -24.50
CA HIS A 15 -4.18 7.95 -24.08
C HIS A 15 -4.47 9.01 -22.99
N TRP A 16 -3.59 9.98 -22.81
CA TRP A 16 -3.73 10.98 -21.74
C TRP A 16 -5.07 11.74 -21.74
N ARG A 17 -5.77 11.84 -22.85
CA ARG A 17 -7.08 12.49 -22.95
C ARG A 17 -8.21 11.71 -22.27
N GLU A 18 -7.98 10.44 -21.97
CA GLU A 18 -8.90 9.57 -21.24
C GLU A 18 -8.74 9.71 -19.71
N TRP A 19 -7.69 10.43 -19.26
CA TRP A 19 -7.47 10.64 -17.83
C TRP A 19 -8.51 11.60 -17.25
N SER A 20 -8.95 11.32 -16.04
CA SER A 20 -9.91 12.13 -15.30
C SER A 20 -9.22 13.34 -14.66
N PHE A 21 -9.20 14.46 -15.34
CA PHE A 21 -8.63 15.70 -14.80
C PHE A 21 -9.66 16.48 -13.97
N VAL A 22 -9.18 17.19 -12.94
CA VAL A 22 -9.95 18.26 -12.32
C VAL A 22 -9.82 19.49 -13.22
N SER A 23 -10.91 20.15 -13.53
CA SER A 23 -11.14 21.07 -14.65
C SER A 23 -10.05 22.09 -14.97
N ASP A 24 -9.28 22.56 -13.99
CA ASP A 24 -8.33 23.65 -14.20
C ASP A 24 -6.86 23.19 -14.40
N ASN A 25 -6.55 21.91 -14.18
CA ASN A 25 -5.18 21.38 -14.24
C ASN A 25 -4.95 20.39 -15.39
N ALA A 26 -5.87 20.28 -16.34
CA ALA A 26 -5.68 19.42 -17.49
C ALA A 26 -4.51 19.92 -18.36
N PRO A 27 -3.57 19.05 -18.75
CA PRO A 27 -2.48 19.46 -19.66
C PRO A 27 -3.04 19.77 -21.04
N LYS A 28 -2.59 20.87 -21.67
CA LYS A 28 -3.00 21.23 -23.04
C LYS A 28 -2.36 20.37 -24.13
N LYS A 29 -1.32 19.63 -23.78
CA LYS A 29 -0.56 18.73 -24.67
C LYS A 29 -0.23 17.45 -23.90
N GLN A 30 0.10 16.38 -24.67
CA GLN A 30 0.52 15.11 -24.09
C GLN A 30 1.64 15.31 -23.03
N PRO A 31 1.48 14.76 -21.82
CA PRO A 31 2.54 14.73 -20.82
C PRO A 31 3.75 13.95 -21.31
N GLN A 32 4.93 14.31 -20.84
CA GLN A 32 6.19 13.66 -21.15
C GLN A 32 6.82 13.11 -19.88
N VAL A 33 7.66 12.09 -20.00
CA VAL A 33 8.43 11.57 -18.88
C VAL A 33 9.43 12.63 -18.43
N ILE A 34 9.42 12.95 -17.16
CA ILE A 34 10.36 13.87 -16.49
C ILE A 34 11.48 13.06 -15.85
N ALA A 35 11.11 12.01 -15.08
CA ALA A 35 12.05 11.15 -14.37
C ALA A 35 11.43 9.79 -14.08
N GLN A 36 12.25 8.77 -13.93
CA GLN A 36 11.87 7.54 -13.27
C GLN A 36 11.98 7.73 -11.77
N LEU A 37 10.92 7.35 -11.03
CA LEU A 37 10.95 7.39 -9.57
C LEU A 37 11.58 6.10 -9.03
N THR A 38 12.46 6.27 -8.06
CA THR A 38 13.17 5.16 -7.40
C THR A 38 12.45 4.80 -6.10
N GLY A 39 12.55 3.53 -5.67
CA GLY A 39 12.04 3.07 -4.36
C GLY A 39 11.00 1.94 -4.44
N GLY A 40 10.25 1.79 -5.54
CA GLY A 40 9.32 0.66 -5.69
C GLY A 40 10.03 -0.66 -5.94
N LEU A 41 9.70 -1.70 -5.16
CA LEU A 41 10.29 -3.05 -5.33
C LEU A 41 9.50 -3.91 -6.32
N THR A 42 8.24 -3.63 -6.54
CA THR A 42 7.32 -4.40 -7.39
C THR A 42 7.05 -3.71 -8.72
N ASN A 43 6.70 -2.44 -8.69
CA ASN A 43 6.26 -1.70 -9.87
C ASN A 43 7.33 -0.71 -10.34
N GLN A 44 7.17 -0.19 -11.56
CA GLN A 44 8.00 0.90 -12.07
C GLN A 44 7.16 2.18 -12.16
N SER A 45 7.60 3.23 -11.49
CA SER A 45 6.89 4.51 -11.42
C SER A 45 7.67 5.62 -12.12
N PHE A 46 6.94 6.49 -12.82
CA PHE A 46 7.50 7.58 -13.60
C PHE A 46 6.78 8.88 -13.28
N LEU A 47 7.55 9.91 -12.94
CA LEU A 47 7.05 11.27 -12.92
C LEU A 47 6.86 11.72 -14.37
N VAL A 48 5.66 12.15 -14.68
CA VAL A 48 5.32 12.68 -16.02
C VAL A 48 4.69 14.06 -15.85
N GLY A 49 4.79 14.89 -16.89
CA GLY A 49 4.19 16.22 -16.79
C GLY A 49 4.24 17.03 -18.08
N LYS A 50 3.56 18.19 -18.05
CA LYS A 50 3.59 19.22 -19.09
C LYS A 50 3.16 20.56 -18.53
N GLY A 51 4.04 21.57 -18.59
CA GLY A 51 3.83 22.83 -17.91
C GLY A 51 3.80 22.62 -16.40
N GLU A 52 2.76 23.10 -15.74
CA GLU A 52 2.56 22.93 -14.28
C GLU A 52 1.93 21.57 -13.92
N PHE A 53 1.34 20.88 -14.90
CA PHE A 53 0.76 19.55 -14.68
C PHE A 53 1.82 18.50 -14.39
N LYS A 54 1.66 17.78 -13.29
CA LYS A 54 2.48 16.63 -12.91
C LYS A 54 1.61 15.45 -12.47
N ALA A 55 2.01 14.25 -12.86
CA ALA A 55 1.37 13.00 -12.47
C ALA A 55 2.40 11.90 -12.29
N VAL A 56 2.02 10.83 -11.62
CA VAL A 56 2.79 9.59 -11.55
C VAL A 56 2.11 8.54 -12.41
N VAL A 57 2.85 8.00 -13.38
CA VAL A 57 2.44 6.79 -14.11
C VAL A 57 3.17 5.61 -13.49
N ARG A 58 2.43 4.69 -12.92
CA ARG A 58 2.94 3.40 -12.44
C ARG A 58 2.64 2.33 -13.49
N VAL A 59 3.66 1.60 -13.90
CA VAL A 59 3.54 0.40 -14.71
C VAL A 59 3.58 -0.81 -13.77
N ASN A 60 2.49 -1.58 -13.79
CA ASN A 60 2.30 -2.71 -12.90
C ASN A 60 3.23 -3.87 -13.25
N SER A 61 3.80 -4.54 -12.23
CA SER A 61 4.56 -5.77 -12.40
C SER A 61 3.68 -6.90 -12.96
N LEU A 62 4.30 -7.85 -13.65
CA LEU A 62 3.66 -9.11 -14.04
C LEU A 62 3.51 -10.10 -12.87
N ASP A 63 4.22 -9.86 -11.78
CA ASP A 63 4.26 -10.77 -10.62
C ASP A 63 3.06 -10.54 -9.67
N SER A 64 2.00 -9.86 -10.13
CA SER A 64 0.83 -9.53 -9.29
C SER A 64 0.22 -10.77 -8.62
N ASP A 65 0.14 -11.89 -9.33
CA ASP A 65 -0.42 -13.15 -8.81
C ASP A 65 0.44 -13.71 -7.67
N SER A 66 1.76 -13.68 -7.81
CA SER A 66 2.70 -14.15 -6.78
C SER A 66 2.60 -13.33 -5.48
N PHE A 67 2.22 -12.07 -5.58
CA PHE A 67 2.08 -11.17 -4.42
C PHE A 67 0.62 -10.95 -4.00
N VAL A 68 -0.33 -11.69 -4.60
CA VAL A 68 -1.78 -11.61 -4.27
C VAL A 68 -2.33 -10.18 -4.42
N ILE A 69 -1.81 -9.47 -5.41
CA ILE A 69 -2.23 -8.10 -5.73
C ILE A 69 -3.46 -8.14 -6.64
N ASP A 70 -4.50 -7.42 -6.24
CA ASP A 70 -5.76 -7.30 -6.96
C ASP A 70 -5.92 -5.84 -7.42
N ARG A 71 -5.69 -5.59 -8.71
CA ARG A 71 -5.69 -4.24 -9.29
C ARG A 71 -7.09 -3.62 -9.36
N ASP A 72 -8.11 -4.42 -9.50
CA ASP A 72 -9.50 -3.94 -9.50
C ASP A 72 -9.90 -3.48 -8.09
N ARG A 73 -9.51 -4.25 -7.07
CA ARG A 73 -9.72 -3.87 -5.67
C ARG A 73 -8.93 -2.62 -5.29
N GLU A 74 -7.66 -2.50 -5.70
CA GLU A 74 -6.87 -1.29 -5.49
C GLU A 74 -7.56 -0.07 -6.10
N THR A 75 -8.01 -0.18 -7.36
CA THR A 75 -8.72 0.88 -8.07
C THR A 75 -10.04 1.24 -7.39
N LEU A 76 -10.80 0.24 -6.95
CA LEU A 76 -12.04 0.45 -6.19
C LEU A 76 -11.78 1.24 -4.90
N PHE A 77 -10.78 0.83 -4.11
CA PHE A 77 -10.47 1.51 -2.85
C PHE A 77 -9.98 2.93 -3.09
N LEU A 78 -9.08 3.15 -4.05
CA LEU A 78 -8.63 4.50 -4.37
C LEU A 78 -9.80 5.42 -4.76
N ASN A 79 -10.77 4.92 -5.55
CA ASN A 79 -11.95 5.70 -5.90
C ASN A 79 -12.81 6.06 -4.68
N LEU A 80 -13.06 5.09 -3.78
CA LEU A 80 -13.83 5.31 -2.56
C LEU A 80 -13.14 6.29 -1.60
N LEU A 81 -11.83 6.19 -1.50
CA LEU A 81 -11.02 7.01 -0.61
C LEU A 81 -10.80 8.45 -1.10
N GLN A 82 -11.16 8.79 -2.36
CA GLN A 82 -11.04 10.16 -2.87
C GLN A 82 -11.76 11.19 -1.98
N SER A 83 -12.90 10.80 -1.40
CA SER A 83 -13.69 11.68 -0.52
C SER A 83 -13.00 12.01 0.80
N THR A 84 -11.99 11.25 1.21
CA THR A 84 -11.24 11.49 2.46
C THR A 84 -10.21 12.60 2.33
N GLY A 85 -9.75 12.90 1.12
CA GLY A 85 -8.62 13.78 0.86
C GLY A 85 -7.27 13.24 1.33
N CYS A 86 -7.20 11.95 1.73
CA CYS A 86 -5.98 11.33 2.28
C CYS A 86 -5.23 10.44 1.25
N VAL A 87 -5.64 10.46 -0.01
CA VAL A 87 -5.01 9.69 -1.10
C VAL A 87 -4.79 10.59 -2.31
N PRO A 88 -3.82 10.30 -3.18
CA PRO A 88 -3.65 11.03 -4.42
C PRO A 88 -4.88 10.86 -5.32
N LYS A 89 -5.19 11.86 -6.14
CA LYS A 89 -6.27 11.73 -7.12
C LYS A 89 -5.92 10.64 -8.12
N LEU A 90 -6.84 9.69 -8.31
CA LEU A 90 -6.74 8.68 -9.35
C LEU A 90 -7.19 9.31 -10.68
N LEU A 91 -6.29 9.37 -11.64
CA LEU A 91 -6.55 9.97 -12.94
C LEU A 91 -6.90 8.93 -13.99
N TYR A 92 -6.30 7.74 -13.90
CA TYR A 92 -6.54 6.63 -14.82
C TYR A 92 -6.05 5.32 -14.21
N ALA A 93 -6.72 4.22 -14.51
CA ALA A 93 -6.26 2.88 -14.14
C ALA A 93 -6.75 1.84 -15.15
N ASN A 94 -5.91 0.85 -15.41
CA ASN A 94 -6.25 -0.41 -16.06
C ASN A 94 -5.38 -1.53 -15.46
N SER A 95 -5.47 -2.75 -16.00
CA SER A 95 -4.68 -3.90 -15.53
C SER A 95 -3.17 -3.66 -15.56
N ASP A 96 -2.67 -2.88 -16.52
CA ASP A 96 -1.25 -2.69 -16.77
C ASP A 96 -0.66 -1.45 -16.12
N THR A 97 -1.45 -0.38 -15.99
CA THR A 97 -0.96 0.92 -15.55
C THR A 97 -1.96 1.66 -14.66
N GLN A 98 -1.42 2.48 -13.77
CA GLN A 98 -2.19 3.40 -12.94
C GLN A 98 -1.57 4.80 -13.04
N VAL A 99 -2.43 5.82 -13.14
CA VAL A 99 -2.00 7.22 -13.16
C VAL A 99 -2.63 7.95 -11.99
N THR A 100 -1.80 8.55 -11.16
CA THR A 100 -2.23 9.36 -10.03
C THR A 100 -1.65 10.76 -10.09
N GLN A 101 -2.29 11.68 -9.40
CA GLN A 101 -1.73 13.02 -9.16
C GLN A 101 -0.35 12.88 -8.51
N PHE A 102 0.63 13.66 -8.99
CA PHE A 102 1.88 13.80 -8.26
C PHE A 102 1.67 14.69 -7.03
N LEU A 103 2.07 14.20 -5.87
CA LEU A 103 2.04 14.93 -4.61
C LEU A 103 3.41 15.55 -4.37
N GLU A 104 3.50 16.85 -4.43
CA GLU A 104 4.70 17.55 -3.98
C GLU A 104 4.78 17.44 -2.45
N GLY A 105 5.91 16.97 -1.93
CA GLY A 105 6.09 16.73 -0.51
C GLY A 105 7.26 15.78 -0.26
N ARG A 106 7.36 15.31 0.96
CA ARG A 106 8.35 14.30 1.34
C ARG A 106 7.68 13.12 2.03
N CYS A 107 8.27 11.96 1.92
CA CYS A 107 7.86 10.81 2.72
C CYS A 107 8.22 11.02 4.20
N LEU A 108 7.48 10.37 5.08
CA LEU A 108 7.80 10.37 6.50
C LEU A 108 9.07 9.55 6.77
N THR A 109 9.63 9.80 7.93
CA THR A 109 10.72 9.07 8.54
C THR A 109 10.35 8.70 9.98
N ASP A 110 11.09 7.77 10.60
CA ASP A 110 10.88 7.37 12.00
C ASP A 110 10.84 8.55 12.97
N ASN A 111 11.67 9.58 12.72
CA ASN A 111 11.79 10.75 13.59
C ASN A 111 10.57 11.69 13.51
N ASP A 112 9.80 11.64 12.43
CA ASP A 112 8.68 12.55 12.21
C ASP A 112 7.53 12.33 13.19
N LEU A 113 7.34 11.10 13.66
CA LEU A 113 6.30 10.77 14.63
C LEU A 113 6.58 11.30 16.04
N ALA A 114 7.78 11.83 16.31
CA ALA A 114 8.07 12.60 17.52
C ALA A 114 7.35 13.96 17.51
N ASN A 115 7.02 14.50 16.33
CA ASN A 115 6.18 15.67 16.19
C ASN A 115 4.71 15.30 16.43
N LEU A 116 4.15 15.78 17.55
CA LEU A 116 2.79 15.45 17.98
C LEU A 116 1.71 15.91 16.97
N SER A 117 1.91 17.06 16.31
CA SER A 117 0.97 17.56 15.29
C SER A 117 0.90 16.61 14.11
N LEU A 118 2.06 16.25 13.55
CA LEU A 118 2.14 15.36 12.40
C LEU A 118 1.63 13.95 12.73
N ARG A 119 1.98 13.44 13.93
CA ARG A 119 1.43 12.18 14.42
C ARG A 119 -0.09 12.20 14.49
N THR A 120 -0.68 13.30 14.96
CA THR A 120 -2.14 13.48 15.05
C THR A 120 -2.79 13.54 13.66
N GLU A 121 -2.12 14.15 12.68
CA GLU A 121 -2.58 14.18 11.29
C GLU A 121 -2.59 12.80 10.64
N VAL A 122 -1.52 12.01 10.83
CA VAL A 122 -1.45 10.62 10.35
C VAL A 122 -2.56 9.78 10.98
N GLU A 123 -2.74 9.88 12.30
CA GLU A 123 -3.83 9.19 13.01
C GLU A 123 -5.22 9.64 12.51
N GLY A 124 -5.40 10.93 12.26
CA GLY A 124 -6.61 11.49 11.69
C GLY A 124 -6.92 10.98 10.29
N SER A 125 -5.90 10.85 9.44
CA SER A 125 -6.03 10.27 8.10
C SER A 125 -6.47 8.82 8.15
N LEU A 126 -5.86 8.00 9.00
CA LEU A 126 -6.27 6.61 9.20
C LEU A 126 -7.71 6.50 9.70
N LYS A 127 -8.13 7.35 10.65
CA LYS A 127 -9.53 7.39 11.12
C LYS A 127 -10.52 7.74 10.00
N LYS A 128 -10.20 8.72 9.14
CA LYS A 128 -11.05 9.07 7.99
C LYS A 128 -11.19 7.91 7.01
N ILE A 129 -10.09 7.22 6.71
CA ILE A 129 -10.08 6.05 5.83
C ILE A 129 -10.91 4.92 6.41
N GLN A 130 -10.72 4.60 7.68
CA GLN A 130 -11.44 3.53 8.37
C GLN A 130 -12.92 3.86 8.64
N ALA A 131 -13.33 5.12 8.52
CA ALA A 131 -14.74 5.51 8.60
C ALA A 131 -15.53 5.17 7.32
N ILE A 132 -14.87 4.94 6.18
CA ILE A 132 -15.53 4.52 4.94
C ILE A 132 -16.08 3.11 5.13
N ARG A 133 -17.40 2.97 4.96
CA ARG A 133 -18.09 1.67 5.07
C ARG A 133 -18.25 1.05 3.70
N LEU A 134 -17.84 -0.19 3.59
CA LEU A 134 -18.10 -1.03 2.44
C LEU A 134 -19.14 -2.08 2.83
N GLY A 135 -20.11 -2.31 1.95
CA GLY A 135 -21.16 -3.32 2.17
C GLY A 135 -20.58 -4.75 2.26
N ASN A 136 -21.12 -5.67 1.50
CA ASN A 136 -20.81 -7.11 1.59
C ASN A 136 -19.44 -7.54 1.04
N MET A 137 -18.40 -6.72 1.12
CA MET A 137 -17.06 -7.16 0.74
C MET A 137 -16.46 -8.04 1.85
N PRO A 138 -15.89 -9.21 1.52
CA PRO A 138 -15.31 -10.10 2.52
C PRO A 138 -14.07 -9.47 3.16
N ARG A 139 -13.91 -9.69 4.46
CA ARG A 139 -12.68 -9.36 5.19
C ARG A 139 -11.53 -10.24 4.72
N ARG A 140 -10.30 -9.75 4.84
CA ARG A 140 -9.10 -10.54 4.58
C ARG A 140 -9.06 -11.74 5.50
N ASN A 141 -8.90 -12.93 4.93
CA ASN A 141 -8.53 -14.13 5.66
C ASN A 141 -7.01 -14.18 5.73
N TYR A 142 -6.44 -13.92 6.88
CA TYR A 142 -4.99 -13.78 7.08
C TYR A 142 -4.27 -15.13 6.97
N LEU A 143 -4.91 -16.23 7.38
CA LEU A 143 -4.33 -17.57 7.21
C LEU A 143 -4.20 -17.92 5.73
N LYS A 144 -5.26 -17.72 4.95
CA LYS A 144 -5.22 -17.93 3.49
C LYS A 144 -4.19 -17.01 2.84
N TYR A 145 -4.08 -15.77 3.30
CA TYR A 145 -3.15 -14.80 2.77
C TYR A 145 -1.70 -15.17 3.07
N SER A 146 -1.38 -15.61 4.28
CA SER A 146 -0.02 -16.08 4.62
C SER A 146 0.35 -17.34 3.83
N ARG A 147 -0.58 -18.28 3.69
CA ARG A 147 -0.38 -19.50 2.91
C ARG A 147 -0.12 -19.24 1.43
N SER A 148 -0.77 -18.22 0.85
CA SER A 148 -0.52 -17.86 -0.55
C SER A 148 0.94 -17.47 -0.83
N TYR A 149 1.70 -17.03 0.18
CA TYR A 149 3.13 -16.82 0.07
C TYR A 149 3.91 -18.10 0.38
N SER A 150 3.61 -18.78 1.50
CA SER A 150 4.36 -19.96 1.89
C SER A 150 4.26 -21.08 0.85
N ASP A 151 3.09 -21.28 0.23
CA ASP A 151 2.89 -22.31 -0.81
C ASP A 151 3.78 -22.12 -2.06
N GLN A 152 4.37 -20.94 -2.23
CA GLN A 152 5.31 -20.64 -3.33
C GLN A 152 6.75 -20.95 -2.98
N LEU A 153 7.06 -21.25 -1.73
CA LEU A 153 8.42 -21.54 -1.28
C LEU A 153 8.74 -23.03 -1.49
N SER A 154 9.83 -23.31 -2.18
CA SER A 154 10.27 -24.68 -2.46
C SER A 154 10.98 -25.35 -1.28
N ASP A 155 11.50 -24.56 -0.35
CA ASP A 155 12.22 -25.02 0.84
C ASP A 155 11.77 -24.23 2.08
N PHE A 156 11.26 -24.95 3.08
CA PHE A 156 10.79 -24.39 4.35
C PHE A 156 11.84 -24.44 5.46
N SER A 157 13.03 -24.99 5.19
CA SER A 157 14.06 -25.18 6.22
C SER A 157 14.48 -23.88 6.91
N ASP A 158 14.35 -22.75 6.22
CA ASP A 158 14.67 -21.41 6.74
C ASP A 158 13.49 -20.72 7.47
N PHE A 159 12.29 -21.35 7.49
CA PHE A 159 11.08 -20.78 8.10
C PHE A 159 10.64 -21.54 9.36
N SER A 160 11.49 -21.52 10.40
CA SER A 160 11.14 -22.03 11.74
C SER A 160 9.91 -21.36 12.33
N ASP A 161 9.55 -20.17 11.81
CA ASP A 161 8.47 -19.35 12.34
C ASP A 161 7.11 -19.55 11.65
N LEU A 162 7.03 -20.42 10.62
CA LEU A 162 5.81 -20.57 9.81
C LEU A 162 4.58 -20.95 10.66
N GLU A 163 4.74 -21.91 11.57
CA GLU A 163 3.67 -22.30 12.49
C GLU A 163 3.23 -21.14 13.40
N ALA A 164 4.16 -20.29 13.82
CA ALA A 164 3.82 -19.12 14.63
C ALA A 164 3.03 -18.09 13.82
N ILE A 165 3.40 -17.89 12.54
CA ILE A 165 2.68 -17.01 11.61
C ILE A 165 1.26 -17.52 11.37
N GLU A 166 1.09 -18.83 11.11
CA GLU A 166 -0.23 -19.42 10.90
C GLU A 166 -1.10 -19.35 12.17
N ARG A 167 -0.55 -19.66 13.34
CA ARG A 167 -1.29 -19.52 14.62
C ARG A 167 -1.72 -18.09 14.85
N ALA A 168 -0.84 -17.11 14.61
CA ALA A 168 -1.19 -15.71 14.73
C ALA A 168 -2.29 -15.30 13.74
N ALA A 169 -2.20 -15.75 12.49
CA ALA A 169 -3.23 -15.51 11.47
C ALA A 169 -4.59 -16.10 11.88
N MET A 170 -4.61 -17.34 12.39
CA MET A 170 -5.84 -17.98 12.89
C MET A 170 -6.44 -17.21 14.07
N THR A 171 -5.61 -16.78 15.05
CA THR A 171 -6.06 -15.96 16.18
C THR A 171 -6.75 -14.70 15.70
N ILE A 172 -6.22 -14.03 14.69
CA ILE A 172 -6.85 -12.82 14.13
C ILE A 172 -8.11 -13.18 13.34
N ASP A 173 -8.09 -14.23 12.53
CA ASP A 173 -9.25 -14.63 11.71
C ASP A 173 -10.44 -15.11 12.56
N GLU A 174 -10.20 -15.72 13.72
CA GLU A 174 -11.22 -16.16 14.66
C GLU A 174 -11.77 -15.02 15.54
N GLY A 175 -11.04 -13.90 15.62
CA GLY A 175 -11.42 -12.75 16.43
C GLY A 175 -12.71 -12.06 15.95
N ASP A 176 -13.45 -11.49 16.92
CA ASP A 176 -14.62 -10.65 16.64
C ASP A 176 -14.19 -9.18 16.50
N TRP A 177 -13.94 -8.77 15.26
CA TRP A 177 -13.58 -7.41 14.89
C TRP A 177 -14.29 -6.96 13.62
N GLN A 178 -14.61 -5.66 13.56
CA GLN A 178 -15.25 -5.07 12.39
C GLN A 178 -14.21 -4.71 11.34
N PRO A 179 -14.32 -5.26 10.11
CA PRO A 179 -13.36 -4.99 9.05
C PRO A 179 -13.43 -3.53 8.59
N VAL A 180 -12.27 -2.97 8.34
CA VAL A 180 -12.10 -1.60 7.82
C VAL A 180 -11.18 -1.62 6.59
N ILE A 181 -11.25 -0.58 5.76
CA ILE A 181 -10.25 -0.42 4.70
C ILE A 181 -8.89 -0.26 5.37
N SER A 182 -7.97 -1.16 5.05
CA SER A 182 -6.61 -1.18 5.57
C SER A 182 -5.61 -1.27 4.42
N HIS A 183 -4.52 -0.54 4.55
CA HIS A 183 -3.46 -0.45 3.55
C HIS A 183 -2.64 -1.76 3.46
N HIS A 184 -2.34 -2.36 4.60
CA HIS A 184 -1.53 -3.57 4.82
C HIS A 184 -0.03 -3.43 4.49
N ASP A 185 0.40 -2.36 3.87
CA ASP A 185 1.81 -2.05 3.63
C ASP A 185 2.11 -0.57 3.89
N LEU A 186 1.65 -0.07 5.05
CA LEU A 186 1.78 1.33 5.41
C LEU A 186 3.16 1.62 6.02
N LEU A 187 4.18 1.60 5.17
CA LEU A 187 5.53 2.04 5.50
C LEU A 187 5.61 3.57 5.50
N PHE A 188 6.62 4.14 6.13
CA PHE A 188 6.82 5.61 6.13
C PHE A 188 7.03 6.17 4.73
N GLU A 189 7.64 5.40 3.84
CA GLU A 189 7.83 5.74 2.43
C GLU A 189 6.48 5.86 1.68
N ASN A 190 5.43 5.23 2.19
CA ASN A 190 4.08 5.28 1.64
C ASN A 190 3.20 6.37 2.28
N ILE A 191 3.78 7.23 3.13
CA ILE A 191 3.11 8.36 3.77
C ILE A 191 3.79 9.65 3.32
N VAL A 192 3.15 10.39 2.44
CA VAL A 192 3.63 11.69 1.93
C VAL A 192 3.01 12.81 2.76
N TYR A 193 3.84 13.76 3.17
CA TYR A 193 3.46 14.94 3.92
C TYR A 193 3.86 16.22 3.20
N ASN A 194 2.95 17.18 3.17
CA ASN A 194 3.17 18.54 2.67
C ASN A 194 2.29 19.56 3.42
N ASP A 195 2.30 20.83 2.98
CA ASP A 195 1.52 21.91 3.60
C ASP A 195 -0.01 21.73 3.51
N GLN A 196 -0.48 20.81 2.66
CA GLN A 196 -1.91 20.49 2.51
C GLN A 196 -2.35 19.31 3.40
N GLY A 197 -1.41 18.56 3.99
CA GLY A 197 -1.67 17.46 4.90
C GLY A 197 -0.93 16.17 4.58
N VAL A 198 -1.50 15.06 5.04
CA VAL A 198 -0.95 13.71 4.95
C VAL A 198 -1.70 12.90 3.89
N TYR A 199 -0.94 12.24 3.02
CA TYR A 199 -1.46 11.38 1.95
C TYR A 199 -0.84 10.01 2.02
N LEU A 200 -1.66 8.97 1.86
CA LEU A 200 -1.22 7.58 1.81
C LEU A 200 -1.19 7.13 0.34
N ILE A 201 -0.06 6.59 -0.09
CA ILE A 201 0.19 6.14 -1.48
C ILE A 201 0.46 4.64 -1.51
N ASP A 202 0.40 4.03 -2.70
CA ASP A 202 0.72 2.63 -2.96
C ASP A 202 -0.22 1.62 -2.28
N TRP A 203 -1.49 1.65 -2.66
CA TRP A 203 -2.60 0.87 -2.12
C TRP A 203 -2.71 -0.57 -2.66
N GLU A 204 -1.68 -1.10 -3.28
CA GLU A 204 -1.73 -2.38 -4.00
C GLU A 204 -2.06 -3.59 -3.11
N TYR A 205 -1.75 -3.54 -1.81
CA TYR A 205 -2.07 -4.58 -0.82
C TYR A 205 -3.36 -4.33 -0.03
N ALA A 206 -4.09 -3.27 -0.36
CA ALA A 206 -5.28 -2.88 0.39
C ALA A 206 -6.36 -3.97 0.40
N ALA A 207 -7.01 -4.10 1.55
CA ALA A 207 -8.13 -5.03 1.75
C ALA A 207 -8.98 -4.59 2.95
N LEU A 208 -10.14 -5.20 3.16
CA LEU A 208 -10.84 -5.10 4.43
C LEU A 208 -10.08 -5.91 5.48
N GLY A 209 -9.37 -5.22 6.37
CA GLY A 209 -8.48 -5.81 7.34
C GLY A 209 -8.82 -5.45 8.78
N HIS A 210 -8.00 -5.99 9.69
CA HIS A 210 -8.12 -5.69 11.11
C HIS A 210 -7.86 -4.20 11.40
N PRO A 211 -8.69 -3.53 12.22
CA PRO A 211 -8.59 -2.08 12.44
C PRO A 211 -7.23 -1.58 12.93
N LEU A 212 -6.46 -2.41 13.61
CA LEU A 212 -5.16 -2.03 14.17
C LEU A 212 -3.97 -2.34 13.26
N ILE A 213 -4.15 -3.00 12.10
CA ILE A 213 -3.00 -3.47 11.30
C ILE A 213 -2.11 -2.32 10.81
N ASP A 214 -2.72 -1.24 10.32
CA ASP A 214 -1.98 -0.06 9.84
C ASP A 214 -1.48 0.80 11.01
N TYR A 215 -2.26 0.91 12.11
CA TYR A 215 -1.80 1.59 13.32
C TYR A 215 -0.58 0.90 13.93
N LEU A 216 -0.57 -0.43 13.93
CA LEU A 216 0.58 -1.21 14.41
C LEU A 216 1.83 -0.90 13.58
N ARG A 217 1.67 -0.85 12.26
CA ARG A 217 2.79 -0.59 11.34
C ARG A 217 3.40 0.79 11.56
N VAL A 218 2.57 1.80 11.77
CA VAL A 218 3.01 3.20 11.91
C VAL A 218 3.42 3.55 13.34
N PHE A 219 2.61 3.17 14.34
CA PHE A 219 2.77 3.64 15.71
C PHE A 219 3.35 2.59 16.66
N GLY A 220 3.49 1.35 16.18
CA GLY A 220 4.03 0.24 16.93
C GLY A 220 3.07 -0.37 17.99
N PRO A 221 3.51 -1.48 18.63
CA PRO A 221 2.65 -2.27 19.52
C PRO A 221 2.21 -1.50 20.77
N LYS A 222 3.05 -0.62 21.31
CA LYS A 222 2.69 0.18 22.51
C LYS A 222 1.44 1.04 22.30
N TYR A 223 1.24 1.56 21.09
CA TYR A 223 0.04 2.30 20.73
C TYR A 223 -1.19 1.38 20.69
N CYS A 224 -1.06 0.17 20.18
CA CYS A 224 -2.15 -0.77 19.98
C CYS A 224 -2.63 -1.43 21.28
N ILE A 225 -1.74 -1.65 22.27
CA ILE A 225 -2.07 -2.26 23.58
C ILE A 225 -3.15 -1.48 24.34
N SER A 226 -3.25 -0.17 24.11
CA SER A 226 -4.33 0.64 24.71
C SER A 226 -5.69 0.47 24.03
N LYS A 227 -5.78 -0.29 22.93
CA LYS A 227 -6.97 -0.39 22.05
C LYS A 227 -7.48 -1.82 21.87
N ALA A 228 -6.69 -2.82 22.21
CA ALA A 228 -7.06 -4.23 22.14
C ALA A 228 -6.32 -5.01 23.24
N ASP A 229 -6.76 -6.25 23.50
CA ASP A 229 -6.07 -7.15 24.42
C ASP A 229 -4.65 -7.49 23.93
N ALA A 230 -3.79 -7.85 24.87
CA ALA A 230 -2.37 -8.11 24.59
C ALA A 230 -2.17 -9.27 23.60
N GLY A 231 -2.99 -10.32 23.67
CA GLY A 231 -2.89 -11.48 22.79
C GLY A 231 -3.18 -11.12 21.31
N THR A 232 -4.22 -10.31 21.09
CA THR A 232 -4.53 -9.78 19.75
C THR A 232 -3.38 -8.93 19.20
N VAL A 233 -2.80 -8.05 20.04
CA VAL A 233 -1.68 -7.20 19.60
C VAL A 233 -0.45 -8.05 19.30
N GLU A 234 -0.13 -9.05 20.12
CA GLU A 234 0.98 -9.97 19.88
C GLU A 234 0.79 -10.76 18.59
N ALA A 235 -0.41 -11.30 18.36
CA ALA A 235 -0.73 -12.00 17.12
C ALA A 235 -0.58 -11.08 15.88
N LEU A 236 -1.01 -9.83 15.95
CA LEU A 236 -0.83 -8.86 14.87
C LEU A 236 0.65 -8.56 14.60
N VAL A 237 1.48 -8.46 15.64
CA VAL A 237 2.94 -8.26 15.51
C VAL A 237 3.58 -9.44 14.80
N VAL A 238 3.31 -10.67 15.29
CA VAL A 238 3.85 -11.91 14.69
C VAL A 238 3.41 -12.03 13.22
N LEU A 239 2.14 -11.80 12.94
CA LEU A 239 1.58 -11.85 11.59
C LEU A 239 2.25 -10.83 10.66
N GLN A 240 2.37 -9.56 11.08
CA GLN A 240 2.92 -8.50 10.23
C GLN A 240 4.39 -8.72 9.92
N LEU A 241 5.20 -9.12 10.91
CA LEU A 241 6.60 -9.48 10.71
C LEU A 241 6.74 -10.73 9.84
N GLY A 242 5.90 -11.73 10.09
CA GLY A 242 5.88 -12.98 9.33
C GLY A 242 5.53 -12.75 7.85
N LEU A 243 4.48 -11.98 7.56
CA LEU A 243 4.11 -11.63 6.18
C LEU A 243 5.24 -10.88 5.46
N THR A 244 5.92 -9.98 6.15
CA THR A 244 7.09 -9.28 5.59
C THR A 244 8.20 -10.26 5.23
N LYS A 245 8.52 -11.20 6.12
CA LYS A 245 9.53 -12.25 5.87
C LYS A 245 9.16 -13.13 4.67
N LEU A 246 7.92 -13.61 4.62
CA LEU A 246 7.40 -14.44 3.52
C LEU A 246 7.47 -13.70 2.18
N TRP A 247 7.09 -12.42 2.17
CA TRP A 247 7.15 -11.58 0.98
C TRP A 247 8.59 -11.48 0.42
N TYR A 248 9.58 -11.21 1.27
CA TYR A 248 10.98 -11.15 0.84
C TYR A 248 11.49 -12.50 0.34
N ALA A 249 11.06 -13.60 0.93
CA ALA A 249 11.43 -14.93 0.49
C ALA A 249 10.89 -15.24 -0.91
N VAL A 250 9.61 -14.97 -1.16
CA VAL A 250 8.99 -15.13 -2.50
C VAL A 250 9.68 -14.22 -3.52
N LYS A 251 10.08 -13.02 -3.13
CA LYS A 251 10.80 -12.08 -4.01
C LYS A 251 12.20 -12.58 -4.42
N GLY A 252 12.72 -13.64 -3.78
CA GLY A 252 14.09 -14.13 -4.02
C GLY A 252 15.18 -13.16 -3.54
N ASN A 253 14.81 -12.13 -2.82
CA ASN A 253 15.73 -11.23 -2.16
C ASN A 253 16.09 -11.82 -0.80
N ASN A 254 17.08 -12.69 -0.73
CA ASN A 254 17.75 -13.11 0.51
C ASN A 254 18.52 -11.93 1.17
N LYS A 255 17.96 -10.74 1.18
CA LYS A 255 18.36 -9.73 2.16
C LYS A 255 17.98 -10.31 3.51
N SER A 256 18.97 -10.61 4.28
CA SER A 256 18.85 -11.33 5.54
C SER A 256 17.72 -10.69 6.36
N VAL A 257 16.78 -11.52 6.79
CA VAL A 257 15.70 -11.19 7.74
C VAL A 257 16.24 -10.53 9.03
N ARG A 258 17.56 -10.43 9.19
CA ARG A 258 18.28 -9.81 10.30
C ARG A 258 18.19 -8.27 10.31
N ASP A 259 17.84 -7.65 9.19
CA ASP A 259 17.78 -6.17 9.05
C ASP A 259 16.35 -5.61 9.13
N ILE A 260 15.34 -6.46 9.38
CA ILE A 260 13.96 -6.03 9.61
C ILE A 260 13.80 -5.78 11.11
N LYS A 261 14.02 -4.54 11.51
CA LYS A 261 13.78 -4.02 12.87
C LYS A 261 12.32 -3.59 13.03
#